data_3c8ac25dd3bc98909f099a98da1ecc23
#
_entry.id   3c8ac25dd3bc98909f099a98da1ecc23
#
_cell.length_a   1.000
_cell.length_b   1.000
_cell.length_c   1.000
_cell.angle_alpha   90.00
_cell.angle_beta   90.00
_cell.angle_gamma   90.00
#
_symmetry.space_group_name_H-M   'P 1'
#
loop_
_entity.id
_entity.type
_entity.pdbx_description
1 polymer ?
#
loop_
_entity_poly.entity_id
_entity_poly.type
_entity_poly.pdbx_seq_one_letter_code
_entity_poly.pdbx_strand_id
1 'polypeptide(L)'
;MYAAQIMKEGSKVPRKGFIAKREVLPDPIYNSIVVTKLINNIMLDGKKGVAQKIVYDAFEIVKEKTGKDPLEAFNEAMDNIMPVLEVKARRVGGATYQVPMEVRPERRQTLGLRWLTRYSRERNEKTMKERLANELIDALNGTGGSVKKREDTHKMAEANKAFAHYRW
;
A
#
# COMPACT_ATOMS: atom_id res chain seq x y z
N MET A 1 11.07 18.89 -34.12
CA MET A 1 12.38 18.23 -33.94
C MET A 1 12.56 17.41 -32.67
N TYR A 2 11.61 17.38 -31.74
CA TYR A 2 11.69 16.60 -30.48
C TYR A 2 11.24 15.13 -30.57
N ALA A 3 10.44 14.78 -31.56
CA ALA A 3 9.91 13.39 -31.70
C ALA A 3 10.91 12.38 -32.28
N ALA A 4 11.98 12.84 -32.94
CA ALA A 4 12.96 11.95 -33.58
C ALA A 4 14.07 11.44 -32.64
N GLN A 5 14.21 12.03 -31.44
CA GLN A 5 15.25 11.67 -30.48
C GLN A 5 14.86 10.53 -29.55
N ILE A 6 13.55 10.24 -29.44
CA ILE A 6 13.01 9.19 -28.54
C ILE A 6 13.11 7.77 -29.16
N MET A 7 13.34 7.67 -30.47
CA MET A 7 13.39 6.36 -31.16
C MET A 7 14.78 5.72 -31.30
N LYS A 8 15.84 6.28 -30.72
CA LYS A 8 17.21 5.75 -30.85
C LYS A 8 17.78 5.01 -29.63
N GLU A 9 17.09 4.97 -28.51
CA GLU A 9 17.47 4.07 -27.44
C GLU A 9 16.76 2.73 -27.63
N GLY A 10 17.38 1.87 -28.43
CA GLY A 10 16.96 0.48 -28.56
C GLY A 10 16.78 -0.12 -27.16
N SER A 11 15.63 -0.71 -26.89
CA SER A 11 15.27 -1.33 -25.62
C SER A 11 16.26 -2.45 -25.28
N LYS A 12 17.42 -2.08 -24.73
CA LYS A 12 18.32 -3.06 -24.11
C LYS A 12 17.62 -3.61 -22.89
N VAL A 13 17.08 -4.83 -22.99
CA VAL A 13 16.57 -5.56 -21.83
C VAL A 13 17.72 -5.69 -20.84
N PRO A 14 17.67 -4.99 -19.67
CA PRO A 14 18.80 -4.99 -18.75
C PRO A 14 18.89 -6.36 -18.05
N ARG A 15 19.95 -7.12 -18.29
CA ARG A 15 20.22 -8.38 -17.59
C ARG A 15 20.70 -8.15 -16.16
N LYS A 16 21.49 -7.13 -15.90
CA LYS A 16 22.09 -6.77 -14.59
C LYS A 16 22.14 -5.28 -14.30
N GLY A 17 21.51 -4.44 -15.11
CA GLY A 17 21.56 -2.98 -14.98
C GLY A 17 20.46 -2.41 -14.07
N PHE A 18 20.61 -1.14 -13.71
CA PHE A 18 19.59 -0.37 -13.01
C PHE A 18 18.37 -0.17 -13.92
N ILE A 19 17.20 -0.56 -13.46
CA ILE A 19 15.93 -0.29 -14.14
C ILE A 19 15.33 0.96 -13.50
N ALA A 20 15.21 2.04 -14.29
CA ALA A 20 14.57 3.26 -13.83
C ALA A 20 13.12 2.98 -13.42
N LYS A 21 12.71 3.45 -12.24
CA LYS A 21 11.32 3.36 -11.79
C LYS A 21 10.47 4.28 -12.66
N ARG A 22 9.34 3.78 -13.15
CA ARG A 22 8.37 4.62 -13.86
C ARG A 22 7.76 5.62 -12.89
N GLU A 23 7.69 6.87 -13.30
CA GLU A 23 7.01 7.91 -12.55
C GLU A 23 5.49 7.66 -12.57
N VAL A 24 4.87 7.81 -11.40
CA VAL A 24 3.42 7.69 -11.26
C VAL A 24 2.84 9.10 -11.26
N LEU A 25 2.01 9.41 -12.25
CA LEU A 25 1.30 10.68 -12.32
C LEU A 25 0.28 10.78 -11.17
N PRO A 26 0.11 11.98 -10.59
CA PRO A 26 -0.91 12.21 -9.57
C PRO A 26 -2.32 11.99 -10.12
N ASP A 27 -3.25 11.69 -9.24
CA ASP A 27 -4.67 11.54 -9.58
C ASP A 27 -5.27 12.89 -10.01
N PRO A 28 -6.09 12.94 -11.08
CA PRO A 28 -6.61 14.21 -11.60
C PRO A 28 -7.61 14.91 -10.67
N ILE A 29 -8.32 14.18 -9.78
CA ILE A 29 -9.32 14.77 -8.86
C ILE A 29 -8.66 15.20 -7.56
N TYR A 30 -7.90 14.31 -6.92
CA TYR A 30 -7.29 14.56 -5.61
C TYR A 30 -5.84 15.06 -5.69
N ASN A 31 -5.25 15.17 -6.88
CA ASN A 31 -3.86 15.56 -7.11
C ASN A 31 -2.84 14.84 -6.23
N SER A 32 -3.10 13.56 -5.92
CA SER A 32 -2.32 12.73 -5.00
C SER A 32 -1.76 11.49 -5.69
N ILE A 33 -0.44 11.30 -5.57
CA ILE A 33 0.25 10.09 -6.06
C ILE A 33 -0.17 8.85 -5.27
N VAL A 34 -0.50 9.01 -3.98
CA VAL A 34 -0.91 7.89 -3.13
C VAL A 34 -2.26 7.33 -3.57
N VAL A 35 -3.19 8.21 -3.95
CA VAL A 35 -4.50 7.82 -4.51
C VAL A 35 -4.32 7.07 -5.83
N THR A 36 -3.43 7.52 -6.73
CA THR A 36 -3.11 6.78 -7.96
C THR A 36 -2.55 5.38 -7.65
N LYS A 37 -1.68 5.26 -6.65
CA LYS A 37 -1.15 3.96 -6.21
C LYS A 37 -2.25 3.06 -5.62
N LEU A 38 -3.23 3.63 -4.89
CA LEU A 38 -4.39 2.89 -4.39
C LEU A 38 -5.23 2.36 -5.56
N ILE A 39 -5.56 3.20 -6.54
CA ILE A 39 -6.30 2.82 -7.74
C ILE A 39 -5.59 1.66 -8.46
N ASN A 40 -4.27 1.75 -8.62
CA ASN A 40 -3.48 0.70 -9.25
C ASN A 40 -3.47 -0.63 -8.45
N ASN A 41 -3.57 -0.59 -7.12
CA ASN A 41 -3.67 -1.79 -6.28
C ASN A 41 -5.07 -2.43 -6.34
N ILE A 42 -6.12 -1.61 -6.46
CA ILE A 42 -7.51 -2.09 -6.59
C ILE A 42 -7.80 -2.63 -7.99
N MET A 43 -7.11 -2.11 -9.00
CA MET A 43 -7.30 -2.49 -10.38
C MET A 43 -7.09 -4.00 -10.61
N LEU A 44 -8.01 -4.63 -11.34
CA LEU A 44 -7.92 -6.00 -11.82
C LEU A 44 -8.02 -5.97 -13.34
N ASP A 45 -7.33 -6.89 -14.02
CA ASP A 45 -7.37 -7.10 -15.48
C ASP A 45 -7.12 -5.82 -16.32
N GLY A 46 -6.37 -4.85 -15.77
CA GLY A 46 -6.11 -3.58 -16.45
C GLY A 46 -7.30 -2.60 -16.49
N LYS A 47 -8.41 -2.90 -15.81
CA LYS A 47 -9.64 -2.09 -15.83
C LYS A 47 -9.52 -0.86 -14.92
N LYS A 48 -8.65 0.09 -15.31
CA LYS A 48 -8.33 1.27 -14.49
C LYS A 48 -9.54 2.18 -14.24
N GLY A 49 -10.39 2.43 -15.24
CA GLY A 49 -11.57 3.29 -15.09
C GLY A 49 -12.56 2.76 -14.05
N VAL A 50 -12.75 1.43 -13.97
CA VAL A 50 -13.59 0.80 -12.95
C VAL A 50 -12.98 1.00 -11.56
N ALA A 51 -11.66 0.81 -11.43
CA ALA A 51 -10.96 1.01 -10.16
C ALA A 51 -11.01 2.46 -9.69
N GLN A 52 -10.88 3.44 -10.60
CA GLN A 52 -11.05 4.86 -10.28
C GLN A 52 -12.43 5.14 -9.72
N LYS A 53 -13.49 4.68 -10.41
CA LYS A 53 -14.87 4.87 -9.94
C LYS A 53 -15.08 4.26 -8.55
N ILE A 54 -14.57 3.05 -8.29
CA ILE A 54 -14.67 2.41 -6.98
C ILE A 54 -14.01 3.27 -5.88
N VAL A 55 -12.83 3.84 -6.13
CA VAL A 55 -12.13 4.67 -5.15
C VAL A 55 -12.88 5.98 -4.90
N TYR A 56 -13.35 6.64 -5.96
CA TYR A 56 -14.07 7.91 -5.82
C TYR A 56 -15.41 7.71 -5.09
N ASP A 57 -16.20 6.73 -5.49
CA ASP A 57 -17.45 6.39 -4.78
C ASP A 57 -17.19 6.01 -3.31
N ALA A 58 -16.08 5.31 -3.01
CA ALA A 58 -15.70 4.98 -1.64
C ALA A 58 -15.34 6.24 -0.82
N PHE A 59 -14.64 7.18 -1.42
CA PHE A 59 -14.28 8.45 -0.77
C PHE A 59 -15.50 9.33 -0.50
N GLU A 60 -16.50 9.32 -1.39
CA GLU A 60 -17.78 9.97 -1.14
C GLU A 60 -18.51 9.37 0.08
N ILE A 61 -18.57 8.03 0.16
CA ILE A 61 -19.16 7.34 1.32
C ILE A 61 -18.41 7.67 2.62
N VAL A 62 -17.07 7.73 2.58
CA VAL A 62 -16.27 8.12 3.75
C VAL A 62 -16.61 9.55 4.17
N LYS A 63 -16.70 10.49 3.23
CA LYS A 63 -17.09 11.89 3.50
C LYS A 63 -18.48 11.99 4.13
N GLU A 64 -19.45 11.28 3.57
CA GLU A 64 -20.83 11.26 4.10
C GLU A 64 -20.90 10.72 5.53
N LYS A 65 -20.14 9.65 5.83
CA LYS A 65 -20.19 8.99 7.14
C LYS A 65 -19.34 9.68 8.22
N THR A 66 -18.20 10.28 7.84
CA THR A 66 -17.25 10.87 8.80
C THR A 66 -17.32 12.38 8.86
N GLY A 67 -17.85 13.04 7.83
CA GLY A 67 -17.86 14.49 7.70
C GLY A 67 -16.48 15.12 7.45
N LYS A 68 -15.40 14.31 7.39
CA LYS A 68 -14.02 14.76 7.12
C LYS A 68 -13.76 14.88 5.62
N ASP A 69 -12.73 15.66 5.24
CA ASP A 69 -12.24 15.63 3.88
C ASP A 69 -11.72 14.22 3.53
N PRO A 70 -12.14 13.64 2.38
CA PRO A 70 -11.78 12.27 2.02
C PRO A 70 -10.28 12.01 1.94
N LEU A 71 -9.48 13.00 1.49
CA LEU A 71 -8.04 12.87 1.37
C LEU A 71 -7.36 12.87 2.76
N GLU A 72 -7.82 13.74 3.66
CA GLU A 72 -7.32 13.78 5.05
C GLU A 72 -7.66 12.47 5.77
N ALA A 73 -8.92 12.03 5.68
CA ALA A 73 -9.36 10.76 6.24
C ALA A 73 -8.54 9.57 5.70
N PHE A 74 -8.27 9.55 4.40
CA PHE A 74 -7.43 8.51 3.80
C PHE A 74 -6.00 8.54 4.31
N ASN A 75 -5.38 9.72 4.44
CA ASN A 75 -4.01 9.84 4.95
C ASN A 75 -3.93 9.39 6.42
N GLU A 76 -4.87 9.81 7.27
CA GLU A 76 -4.95 9.40 8.67
C GLU A 76 -5.13 7.86 8.79
N ALA A 77 -6.03 7.28 7.99
CA ALA A 77 -6.21 5.83 7.93
C ALA A 77 -4.92 5.11 7.48
N MET A 78 -4.21 5.66 6.49
CA MET A 78 -2.93 5.10 6.03
C MET A 78 -1.86 5.14 7.12
N ASP A 79 -1.77 6.22 7.90
CA ASP A 79 -0.83 6.31 9.02
C ASP A 79 -1.12 5.25 10.08
N ASN A 80 -2.40 4.93 10.31
CA ASN A 80 -2.81 3.85 11.20
C ASN A 80 -2.53 2.44 10.66
N ILE A 81 -2.41 2.25 9.34
CA ILE A 81 -2.18 0.94 8.70
C ILE A 81 -0.69 0.69 8.45
N MET A 82 0.08 1.73 8.15
CA MET A 82 1.49 1.58 7.75
C MET A 82 2.37 1.02 8.86
N PRO A 83 3.11 -0.11 8.64
CA PRO A 83 3.99 -0.68 9.64
C PRO A 83 5.32 0.09 9.73
N VAL A 84 5.87 0.19 10.93
CA VAL A 84 7.23 0.70 11.19
C VAL A 84 8.26 -0.43 11.13
N LEU A 85 7.86 -1.62 11.60
CA LEU A 85 8.71 -2.81 11.67
C LEU A 85 8.14 -3.93 10.80
N GLU A 86 9.02 -4.71 10.20
CA GLU A 86 8.69 -6.00 9.57
C GLU A 86 9.68 -7.06 10.00
N VAL A 87 9.33 -8.31 9.79
CA VAL A 87 10.22 -9.46 10.08
C VAL A 87 10.71 -10.04 8.77
N LYS A 88 12.02 -10.24 8.66
CA LYS A 88 12.64 -10.83 7.48
C LYS A 88 13.36 -12.13 7.85
N ALA A 89 13.08 -13.18 7.11
CA ALA A 89 13.77 -14.46 7.29
C ALA A 89 15.24 -14.33 6.87
N ARG A 90 16.16 -14.72 7.76
CA ARG A 90 17.61 -14.81 7.51
C ARG A 90 18.11 -16.19 7.87
N ARG A 91 18.94 -16.77 7.01
CA ARG A 91 19.55 -18.09 7.25
C ARG A 91 20.96 -17.90 7.79
N VAL A 92 21.19 -18.38 9.01
CA VAL A 92 22.49 -18.31 9.71
C VAL A 92 22.83 -19.70 10.22
N GLY A 93 24.00 -20.25 9.82
CA GLY A 93 24.45 -21.55 10.29
C GLY A 93 23.50 -22.72 10.02
N GLY A 94 22.70 -22.66 8.93
CA GLY A 94 21.73 -23.71 8.59
C GLY A 94 20.32 -23.51 9.19
N ALA A 95 20.15 -22.69 10.23
CA ALA A 95 18.86 -22.35 10.81
C ALA A 95 18.30 -21.03 10.21
N THR A 96 16.97 -20.94 10.11
CA THR A 96 16.29 -19.72 9.61
C THR A 96 15.72 -18.94 10.78
N TYR A 97 16.18 -17.71 10.95
CA TYR A 97 15.74 -16.80 11.98
C TYR A 97 14.86 -15.69 11.39
N GLN A 98 13.85 -15.28 12.15
CA GLN A 98 12.99 -14.13 11.83
C GLN A 98 13.62 -12.88 12.44
N VAL A 99 14.23 -12.04 11.59
CA VAL A 99 14.96 -10.85 12.05
C VAL A 99 14.09 -9.61 11.90
N PRO A 100 13.81 -8.85 12.99
CA PRO A 100 13.06 -7.62 12.90
C PRO A 100 13.89 -6.51 12.25
N MET A 101 13.27 -5.79 11.33
CA MET A 101 13.89 -4.70 10.57
C MET A 101 12.95 -3.52 10.44
N GLU A 102 13.50 -2.30 10.47
CA GLU A 102 12.74 -1.11 10.12
C GLU A 102 12.36 -1.10 8.64
N VAL A 103 11.14 -0.67 8.37
CA VAL A 103 10.61 -0.59 7.01
C VAL A 103 10.90 0.79 6.42
N ARG A 104 11.50 0.84 5.22
CA ARG A 104 11.73 2.10 4.50
C ARG A 104 10.40 2.79 4.17
N PRO A 105 10.33 4.15 4.13
CA PRO A 105 9.08 4.89 3.91
C PRO A 105 8.30 4.46 2.67
N GLU A 106 8.97 4.28 1.53
CA GLU A 106 8.32 3.80 0.29
C GLU A 106 7.67 2.41 0.45
N ARG A 107 8.33 1.52 1.20
CA ARG A 107 7.83 0.19 1.46
C ARG A 107 6.69 0.20 2.48
N ARG A 108 6.75 1.08 3.50
CA ARG A 108 5.66 1.29 4.46
C ARG A 108 4.37 1.63 3.71
N GLN A 109 4.43 2.62 2.80
CA GLN A 109 3.30 3.01 1.97
C GLN A 109 2.79 1.84 1.11
N THR A 110 3.71 1.09 0.47
CA THR A 110 3.34 -0.05 -0.38
C THR A 110 2.65 -1.16 0.42
N LEU A 111 3.14 -1.47 1.62
CA LEU A 111 2.54 -2.46 2.51
C LEU A 111 1.16 -2.01 2.99
N GLY A 112 1.02 -0.75 3.42
CA GLY A 112 -0.25 -0.18 3.84
C GLY A 112 -1.33 -0.27 2.75
N LEU A 113 -1.02 0.17 1.54
CA LEU A 113 -1.94 0.09 0.40
C LEU A 113 -2.32 -1.36 0.05
N ARG A 114 -1.36 -2.27 0.11
CA ARG A 114 -1.60 -3.70 -0.16
C ARG A 114 -2.50 -4.33 0.90
N TRP A 115 -2.27 -4.03 2.18
CA TRP A 115 -3.09 -4.54 3.27
C TRP A 115 -4.50 -3.95 3.22
N LEU A 116 -4.63 -2.64 3.05
CA LEU A 116 -5.92 -2.00 2.87
C LEU A 116 -6.74 -2.67 1.75
N THR A 117 -6.14 -2.85 0.57
CA THR A 117 -6.82 -3.49 -0.56
C THR A 117 -7.18 -4.95 -0.29
N ARG A 118 -6.29 -5.70 0.36
CA ARG A 118 -6.54 -7.11 0.67
C ARG A 118 -7.70 -7.27 1.66
N TYR A 119 -7.64 -6.57 2.80
CA TYR A 119 -8.67 -6.68 3.83
C TYR A 119 -10.00 -6.08 3.40
N SER A 120 -10.00 -5.04 2.55
CA SER A 120 -11.23 -4.58 1.90
C SER A 120 -11.89 -5.68 1.06
N ARG A 121 -11.11 -6.49 0.32
CA ARG A 121 -11.65 -7.62 -0.47
C ARG A 121 -12.19 -8.76 0.38
N GLU A 122 -11.64 -8.97 1.57
CA GLU A 122 -12.04 -10.02 2.51
C GLU A 122 -13.32 -9.67 3.29
N ARG A 123 -13.84 -8.43 3.18
CA ARG A 123 -15.08 -7.97 3.82
C ARG A 123 -16.33 -8.56 3.15
N ASN A 124 -17.42 -8.62 3.90
CA ASN A 124 -18.67 -9.27 3.49
C ASN A 124 -19.68 -8.32 2.80
N GLU A 125 -19.40 -7.02 2.71
CA GLU A 125 -20.30 -6.06 2.04
C GLU A 125 -20.49 -6.41 0.56
N LYS A 126 -21.59 -5.98 -0.03
CA LYS A 126 -21.99 -6.35 -1.39
C LYS A 126 -21.05 -5.78 -2.45
N THR A 127 -20.70 -4.51 -2.35
CA THR A 127 -19.91 -3.81 -3.38
C THR A 127 -18.50 -3.49 -2.90
N MET A 128 -17.52 -3.46 -3.82
CA MET A 128 -16.14 -3.13 -3.47
C MET A 128 -15.98 -1.71 -2.92
N LYS A 129 -16.80 -0.76 -3.37
CA LYS A 129 -16.79 0.62 -2.86
C LYS A 129 -17.19 0.69 -1.38
N GLU A 130 -18.22 -0.06 -0.99
CA GLU A 130 -18.65 -0.15 0.42
C GLU A 130 -17.60 -0.84 1.28
N ARG A 131 -17.00 -1.91 0.78
CA ARG A 131 -15.91 -2.65 1.45
C ARG A 131 -14.72 -1.74 1.73
N LEU A 132 -14.29 -0.98 0.71
CA LEU A 132 -13.17 -0.05 0.84
C LEU A 132 -13.50 1.10 1.79
N ALA A 133 -14.70 1.71 1.67
CA ALA A 133 -15.12 2.79 2.53
C ALA A 133 -15.20 2.36 4.01
N ASN A 134 -15.79 1.20 4.29
CA ASN A 134 -15.92 0.71 5.66
C ASN A 134 -14.55 0.30 6.25
N GLU A 135 -13.63 -0.28 5.45
CA GLU A 135 -12.28 -0.58 5.92
C GLU A 135 -11.48 0.69 6.24
N LEU A 136 -11.66 1.77 5.44
CA LEU A 136 -11.07 3.08 5.73
C LEU A 136 -11.62 3.69 7.03
N ILE A 137 -12.93 3.63 7.25
CA ILE A 137 -13.57 4.13 8.46
C ILE A 137 -13.11 3.34 9.70
N ASP A 138 -13.04 2.02 9.59
CA ASP A 138 -12.52 1.18 10.67
C ASP A 138 -11.05 1.50 10.95
N ALA A 139 -10.24 1.72 9.92
CA ALA A 139 -8.84 2.09 10.06
C ALA A 139 -8.65 3.49 10.70
N LEU A 140 -9.52 4.45 10.41
CA LEU A 140 -9.56 5.75 11.10
C LEU A 140 -9.78 5.57 12.61
N ASN A 141 -10.65 4.66 13.00
CA ASN A 141 -10.96 4.34 14.38
C ASN A 141 -9.90 3.42 15.05
N GLY A 142 -8.81 3.11 14.35
CA GLY A 142 -7.78 2.22 14.86
C GLY A 142 -8.19 0.73 14.92
N THR A 143 -9.23 0.36 14.18
CA THR A 143 -9.79 -0.99 14.10
C THR A 143 -9.70 -1.55 12.67
N GLY A 144 -10.28 -2.69 12.41
CA GLY A 144 -10.28 -3.28 11.06
C GLY A 144 -9.14 -4.27 10.80
N GLY A 145 -9.29 -5.02 9.71
CA GLY A 145 -8.36 -6.10 9.35
C GLY A 145 -6.95 -5.59 9.00
N SER A 146 -6.86 -4.46 8.34
CA SER A 146 -5.59 -3.83 7.93
C SER A 146 -4.78 -3.34 9.13
N VAL A 147 -5.43 -2.72 10.13
CA VAL A 147 -4.78 -2.29 11.38
C VAL A 147 -4.35 -3.50 12.21
N LYS A 148 -5.22 -4.50 12.34
CA LYS A 148 -4.86 -5.76 13.01
C LYS A 148 -3.63 -6.41 12.38
N LYS A 149 -3.51 -6.39 11.07
CA LYS A 149 -2.32 -6.91 10.37
C LYS A 149 -1.05 -6.16 10.72
N ARG A 150 -1.12 -4.82 10.86
CA ARG A 150 0.02 -4.02 11.35
C ARG A 150 0.41 -4.46 12.76
N GLU A 151 -0.57 -4.58 13.66
CA GLU A 151 -0.32 -5.01 15.05
C GLU A 151 0.30 -6.40 15.12
N ASP A 152 -0.22 -7.38 14.37
CA ASP A 152 0.32 -8.73 14.31
C ASP A 152 1.78 -8.73 13.79
N THR A 153 2.08 -7.88 12.79
CA THR A 153 3.44 -7.73 12.28
C THR A 153 4.37 -7.12 13.32
N HIS A 154 3.92 -6.11 14.07
CA HIS A 154 4.69 -5.50 15.15
C HIS A 154 4.89 -6.48 16.33
N LYS A 155 3.86 -7.23 16.73
CA LYS A 155 3.99 -8.28 17.75
C LYS A 155 4.99 -9.36 17.35
N MET A 156 4.97 -9.78 16.08
CA MET A 156 5.99 -10.72 15.57
C MET A 156 7.40 -10.13 15.62
N ALA A 157 7.56 -8.86 15.29
CA ALA A 157 8.86 -8.19 15.35
C ALA A 157 9.37 -8.06 16.79
N GLU A 158 8.48 -7.76 17.73
CA GLU A 158 8.80 -7.67 19.15
C GLU A 158 9.19 -9.03 19.75
N ALA A 159 8.42 -10.08 19.45
CA ALA A 159 8.70 -11.44 19.89
C ALA A 159 10.07 -11.95 19.38
N ASN A 160 10.52 -11.47 18.22
CA ASN A 160 11.80 -11.83 17.62
C ASN A 160 12.93 -10.81 17.89
N LYS A 161 12.72 -9.86 18.81
CA LYS A 161 13.71 -8.80 19.13
C LYS A 161 15.08 -9.33 19.51
N ALA A 162 15.16 -10.50 20.13
CA ALA A 162 16.42 -11.15 20.49
C ALA A 162 17.33 -11.44 19.29
N PHE A 163 16.76 -11.60 18.07
CA PHE A 163 17.50 -11.87 16.84
C PHE A 163 17.87 -10.60 16.05
N ALA A 164 17.63 -9.40 16.60
CA ALA A 164 17.93 -8.14 15.93
C ALA A 164 19.42 -7.96 15.59
N HIS A 165 20.31 -8.60 16.33
CA HIS A 165 21.76 -8.58 16.08
C HIS A 165 22.17 -9.31 14.78
N TYR A 166 21.31 -10.13 14.18
CA TYR A 166 21.53 -10.75 12.86
C TYR A 166 21.16 -9.80 11.70
N ARG A 167 20.97 -8.52 11.97
CA ARG A 167 20.68 -7.47 11.00
C ARG A 167 21.99 -7.01 10.35
N TRP A 168 22.26 -7.48 9.14
CA TRP A 168 23.37 -7.08 8.26
C TRP A 168 22.94 -6.98 6.79
#